data_73477cf0f78b2fe87fd1feb5746306f6
#
_entry.id   73477cf0f78b2fe87fd1feb5746306f6
#
_cell.length_a   1.000
_cell.length_b   1.000
_cell.length_c   1.000
_cell.angle_alpha   90.00
_cell.angle_beta   90.00
_cell.angle_gamma   90.00
#
_symmetry.space_group_name_H-M   'P 1'
#
loop_
_entity.id
_entity.type
_entity.pdbx_description
1 polymer ?
#
loop_
_entity_poly.entity_id
_entity_poly.type
_entity_poly.pdbx_seq_one_letter_code
_entity_poly.pdbx_strand_id
1 'polypeptide(L)'
;MIVALGALLSMFGGAVTAAPALAVGGRGDGWQFVDFGPGFTTTNCGFLIQATQDVDNVFMKALKAPDGSMIFLFTGAAKITFTNPANGKSISENTSGPGTITVNPDGSATFVSMGPTPIDLTPEDAARLGLPAVFVFAGRGTATVDAAGNIVSASMDGTILVNVCAALS
;
A
#
# COMPACT_ATOMS: atom_id res chain seq x y z
N MET A 1 10.76 -0.60 -19.36
CA MET A 1 10.66 -1.79 -18.50
C MET A 1 10.06 -1.33 -17.16
N ILE A 2 8.72 -1.22 -17.10
CA ILE A 2 7.95 -0.58 -16.00
C ILE A 2 6.87 -1.58 -15.52
N VAL A 3 7.27 -2.84 -15.32
CA VAL A 3 6.29 -3.88 -14.90
C VAL A 3 6.23 -4.05 -13.38
N ALA A 4 7.25 -3.59 -12.64
CA ALA A 4 7.37 -3.82 -11.21
C ALA A 4 6.50 -2.89 -10.32
N LEU A 5 6.02 -1.76 -10.85
CA LEU A 5 5.18 -0.84 -10.08
C LEU A 5 3.71 -1.30 -10.00
N GLY A 6 3.26 -2.12 -10.95
CA GLY A 6 1.91 -2.69 -10.95
C GLY A 6 1.65 -3.69 -9.81
N ALA A 7 2.69 -4.41 -9.36
CA ALA A 7 2.57 -5.35 -8.23
C ALA A 7 2.44 -4.63 -6.88
N LEU A 8 2.92 -3.40 -6.79
CA LEU A 8 2.81 -2.55 -5.59
C LEU A 8 1.37 -2.16 -5.27
N LEU A 9 0.58 -1.95 -6.29
CA LEU A 9 -0.81 -1.50 -6.14
C LEU A 9 -1.79 -2.68 -6.04
N SER A 10 -1.39 -3.90 -6.38
CA SER A 10 -2.24 -5.08 -6.16
C SER A 10 -2.36 -5.48 -4.68
N MET A 11 -1.50 -4.98 -3.79
CA MET A 11 -1.76 -5.04 -2.34
C MET A 11 -2.99 -4.21 -1.93
N PHE A 12 -3.44 -3.31 -2.79
CA PHE A 12 -4.67 -2.52 -2.63
C PHE A 12 -5.81 -3.04 -3.52
N GLY A 13 -5.93 -4.35 -3.69
CA GLY A 13 -7.13 -5.07 -4.15
C GLY A 13 -7.83 -4.58 -5.42
N GLY A 14 -7.23 -3.74 -6.23
CA GLY A 14 -7.81 -3.20 -7.45
C GLY A 14 -6.92 -3.44 -8.66
N ALA A 15 -7.49 -3.84 -9.79
CA ALA A 15 -6.79 -3.83 -11.07
C ALA A 15 -6.39 -2.38 -11.40
N VAL A 16 -5.20 -1.97 -11.00
CA VAL A 16 -4.69 -0.65 -11.35
C VAL A 16 -4.09 -0.70 -12.74
N THR A 17 -4.85 -0.18 -13.68
CA THR A 17 -4.44 -0.07 -15.10
C THR A 17 -3.52 1.12 -15.38
N ALA A 18 -3.17 1.92 -14.37
CA ALA A 18 -2.26 3.06 -14.51
C ALA A 18 -1.08 2.95 -13.54
N ALA A 19 0.13 2.97 -14.06
CA ALA A 19 1.32 3.26 -13.26
C ALA A 19 1.18 4.67 -12.67
N PRO A 20 1.56 4.92 -11.39
CA PRO A 20 1.54 6.26 -10.84
C PRO A 20 2.36 7.19 -11.73
N ALA A 21 1.76 8.32 -12.11
CA ALA A 21 2.47 9.34 -12.86
C ALA A 21 3.53 9.94 -11.94
N LEU A 22 4.80 9.80 -12.32
CA LEU A 22 5.87 10.53 -11.66
C LEU A 22 5.71 12.01 -12.02
N ALA A 23 5.13 12.79 -11.12
CA ALA A 23 5.02 14.22 -11.29
C ALA A 23 6.42 14.86 -11.18
N VAL A 24 6.72 15.78 -12.10
CA VAL A 24 7.99 16.53 -12.11
C VAL A 24 7.95 17.58 -11.01
N GLY A 25 8.34 17.20 -9.82
CA GLY A 25 8.50 18.09 -8.67
C GLY A 25 9.29 17.34 -7.59
N GLY A 26 10.61 17.58 -7.50
CA GLY A 26 11.48 16.87 -6.56
C GLY A 26 11.93 17.77 -5.42
N ARG A 27 12.04 17.22 -4.21
CA ARG A 27 13.00 17.74 -3.23
C ARG A 27 14.40 17.44 -3.76
N GLY A 28 15.38 18.27 -3.48
CA GLY A 28 16.78 17.95 -3.81
C GLY A 28 17.16 16.51 -3.43
N ASP A 29 18.28 16.01 -3.91
CA ASP A 29 18.82 14.67 -3.61
C ASP A 29 18.07 13.46 -4.19
N GLY A 30 17.33 13.63 -5.31
CA GLY A 30 16.72 12.54 -6.06
C GLY A 30 15.38 12.03 -5.49
N TRP A 31 14.77 12.74 -4.54
CA TRP A 31 13.40 12.50 -4.12
C TRP A 31 12.42 13.06 -5.15
N GLN A 32 11.43 12.28 -5.51
CA GLN A 32 10.37 12.63 -6.46
C GLN A 32 9.02 12.52 -5.76
N PHE A 33 8.13 13.44 -6.05
CA PHE A 33 6.73 13.34 -5.61
C PHE A 33 6.07 12.15 -6.32
N VAL A 34 5.26 11.40 -5.58
CA VAL A 34 4.47 10.28 -6.12
C VAL A 34 3.00 10.65 -5.99
N ASP A 35 2.32 10.73 -7.11
CA ASP A 35 0.86 10.89 -7.13
C ASP A 35 0.23 9.49 -7.13
N PHE A 36 -0.41 9.11 -6.03
CA PHE A 36 -1.17 7.86 -5.93
C PHE A 36 -2.58 7.97 -6.52
N GLY A 37 -2.92 9.14 -7.06
CA GLY A 37 -4.23 9.41 -7.61
C GLY A 37 -5.31 9.66 -6.55
N PRO A 38 -6.58 9.71 -6.97
CA PRO A 38 -7.68 10.14 -6.09
C PRO A 38 -8.09 9.10 -5.04
N GLY A 39 -7.52 7.89 -5.12
CA GLY A 39 -7.86 6.78 -4.25
C GLY A 39 -8.20 5.50 -5.03
N PHE A 40 -8.82 4.54 -4.35
CA PHE A 40 -9.16 3.23 -4.91
C PHE A 40 -10.51 2.73 -4.39
N THR A 41 -10.98 1.63 -4.94
CA THR A 41 -12.17 0.90 -4.45
C THR A 41 -11.80 -0.55 -4.18
N THR A 42 -12.45 -1.14 -3.17
CA THR A 42 -12.30 -2.57 -2.87
C THR A 42 -13.65 -3.18 -2.44
N THR A 43 -13.80 -4.48 -2.64
CA THR A 43 -14.95 -5.26 -2.18
C THR A 43 -14.55 -6.37 -1.19
N ASN A 44 -13.31 -6.35 -0.73
CA ASN A 44 -12.73 -7.40 0.11
C ASN A 44 -13.39 -7.54 1.48
N CYS A 45 -14.19 -6.56 1.92
CA CYS A 45 -15.04 -6.66 3.10
C CYS A 45 -16.41 -7.32 2.85
N GLY A 46 -16.69 -7.81 1.64
CA GLY A 46 -18.01 -8.29 1.23
C GLY A 46 -19.00 -7.18 0.86
N PHE A 47 -18.56 -5.92 0.90
CA PHE A 47 -19.29 -4.74 0.43
C PHE A 47 -18.30 -3.75 -0.18
N LEU A 48 -18.81 -2.81 -0.97
CA LEU A 48 -18.00 -1.78 -1.61
C LEU A 48 -17.45 -0.80 -0.58
N ILE A 49 -16.15 -0.57 -0.61
CA ILE A 49 -15.46 0.52 0.07
C ILE A 49 -14.84 1.44 -0.98
N GLN A 50 -15.06 2.73 -0.82
CA GLN A 50 -14.35 3.78 -1.54
C GLN A 50 -13.30 4.36 -0.61
N ALA A 51 -12.03 4.28 -1.00
CA ALA A 51 -10.92 4.89 -0.30
C ALA A 51 -10.49 6.13 -1.06
N THR A 52 -10.62 7.30 -0.44
CA THR A 52 -10.22 8.59 -1.02
C THR A 52 -8.93 9.06 -0.39
N GLN A 53 -8.00 9.49 -1.22
CA GLN A 53 -6.74 10.08 -0.78
C GLN A 53 -6.98 11.56 -0.44
N ASP A 54 -7.10 11.88 0.86
CA ASP A 54 -7.36 13.26 1.33
C ASP A 54 -6.09 14.10 1.38
N VAL A 55 -4.97 13.45 1.72
CA VAL A 55 -3.63 14.05 1.74
C VAL A 55 -2.69 13.10 1.01
N ASP A 56 -2.08 13.59 -0.04
CA ASP A 56 -1.03 12.91 -0.78
C ASP A 56 0.18 13.83 -0.90
N ASN A 57 1.12 13.69 0.02
CA ASN A 57 2.37 14.43 0.02
C ASN A 57 3.52 13.43 0.25
N VAL A 58 3.53 12.39 -0.57
CA VAL A 58 4.49 11.28 -0.49
C VAL A 58 5.60 11.49 -1.52
N PHE A 59 6.80 11.20 -1.11
CA PHE A 59 8.00 11.25 -1.93
C PHE A 59 8.64 9.88 -2.00
N MET A 60 9.21 9.58 -3.16
CA MET A 60 9.95 8.35 -3.42
C MET A 60 11.37 8.68 -3.89
N LYS A 61 12.32 7.85 -3.49
CA LYS A 61 13.68 7.83 -4.03
C LYS A 61 14.01 6.43 -4.50
N ALA A 62 14.46 6.30 -5.76
CA ALA A 62 14.90 5.04 -6.32
C ALA A 62 16.42 4.89 -6.23
N LEU A 63 16.87 3.74 -5.78
CA LEU A 63 18.28 3.37 -5.68
C LEU A 63 18.49 2.03 -6.39
N LYS A 64 19.65 1.85 -7.03
CA LYS A 64 20.05 0.57 -7.59
C LYS A 64 21.10 -0.06 -6.71
N ALA A 65 20.84 -1.27 -6.24
CA ALA A 65 21.79 -2.04 -5.44
C ALA A 65 22.84 -2.76 -6.32
N PRO A 66 24.00 -3.14 -5.77
CA PRO A 66 25.06 -3.83 -6.51
C PRO A 66 24.64 -5.17 -7.11
N ASP A 67 23.70 -5.87 -6.48
CA ASP A 67 23.13 -7.14 -6.94
C ASP A 67 22.11 -6.99 -8.09
N GLY A 68 21.84 -5.76 -8.50
CA GLY A 68 20.88 -5.43 -9.55
C GLY A 68 19.47 -5.17 -9.06
N SER A 69 19.19 -5.32 -7.77
CA SER A 69 17.89 -4.98 -7.17
C SER A 69 17.62 -3.49 -7.24
N MET A 70 16.34 -3.14 -7.35
CA MET A 70 15.87 -1.75 -7.25
C MET A 70 15.24 -1.53 -5.88
N ILE A 71 15.70 -0.51 -5.16
CA ILE A 71 15.19 -0.12 -3.85
C ILE A 71 14.46 1.20 -3.99
N PHE A 72 13.19 1.20 -3.61
CA PHE A 72 12.35 2.40 -3.56
C PHE A 72 12.11 2.76 -2.10
N LEU A 73 12.58 3.93 -1.71
CA LEU A 73 12.34 4.51 -0.39
C LEU A 73 11.15 5.45 -0.49
N PHE A 74 10.23 5.37 0.46
CA PHE A 74 9.06 6.23 0.54
C PHE A 74 9.05 6.99 1.86
N THR A 75 8.60 8.23 1.82
CA THR A 75 8.36 9.05 3.01
C THR A 75 7.37 10.15 2.68
N GLY A 76 6.63 10.60 3.67
CA GLY A 76 5.72 11.71 3.49
C GLY A 76 4.49 11.65 4.36
N ALA A 77 3.56 12.56 4.09
CA ALA A 77 2.27 12.61 4.74
C ALA A 77 1.19 12.06 3.81
N ALA A 78 0.40 11.14 4.33
CA ALA A 78 -0.75 10.56 3.65
C ALA A 78 -1.93 10.44 4.61
N LYS A 79 -3.14 10.67 4.11
CA LYS A 79 -4.39 10.49 4.83
C LYS A 79 -5.42 9.91 3.89
N ILE A 80 -6.11 8.87 4.34
CA ILE A 80 -7.14 8.18 3.55
C ILE A 80 -8.45 8.21 4.31
N THR A 81 -9.55 8.53 3.60
CA THR A 81 -10.92 8.33 4.08
C THR A 81 -11.52 7.12 3.39
N PHE A 82 -11.93 6.14 4.20
CA PHE A 82 -12.67 4.96 3.75
C PHE A 82 -14.16 5.21 3.95
N THR A 83 -14.97 4.94 2.92
CA THR A 83 -16.42 5.15 2.94
C THR A 83 -17.14 3.89 2.43
N ASN A 84 -18.18 3.47 3.13
CA ASN A 84 -19.17 2.51 2.62
C ASN A 84 -20.33 3.31 2.01
N PRO A 85 -20.45 3.38 0.68
CA PRO A 85 -21.49 4.18 0.03
C PRO A 85 -22.92 3.64 0.25
N ALA A 86 -23.06 2.36 0.65
CA ALA A 86 -24.37 1.75 0.87
C ALA A 86 -25.05 2.25 2.16
N ASN A 87 -24.26 2.60 3.19
CA ASN A 87 -24.80 3.07 4.48
C ASN A 87 -24.31 4.46 4.88
N GLY A 88 -23.37 5.07 4.09
CA GLY A 88 -22.83 6.40 4.32
C GLY A 88 -21.81 6.48 5.46
N LYS A 89 -21.47 5.37 6.13
CA LYS A 89 -20.41 5.39 7.15
C LYS A 89 -19.05 5.68 6.54
N SER A 90 -18.26 6.48 7.23
CA SER A 90 -16.88 6.78 6.82
C SER A 90 -15.96 6.92 8.02
N ILE A 91 -14.68 6.61 7.81
CA ILE A 91 -13.59 6.80 8.77
C ILE A 91 -12.39 7.38 8.03
N SER A 92 -11.65 8.26 8.70
CA SER A 92 -10.44 8.88 8.16
C SER A 92 -9.24 8.49 8.99
N GLU A 93 -8.19 8.00 8.32
CA GLU A 93 -7.00 7.51 8.98
C GLU A 93 -5.74 8.19 8.44
N ASN A 94 -4.83 8.52 9.36
CA ASN A 94 -3.48 8.91 9.00
C ASN A 94 -2.72 7.65 8.56
N THR A 95 -2.19 7.68 7.35
CA THR A 95 -1.41 6.58 6.77
C THR A 95 0.02 7.02 6.41
N SER A 96 0.50 8.05 7.12
CA SER A 96 1.86 8.57 6.96
C SER A 96 2.87 7.63 7.60
N GLY A 97 3.97 7.40 6.91
CA GLY A 97 5.07 6.61 7.43
C GLY A 97 6.13 6.34 6.37
N PRO A 98 7.37 6.04 6.79
CA PRO A 98 8.38 5.59 5.86
C PRO A 98 8.10 4.16 5.41
N GLY A 99 8.45 3.88 4.17
CA GLY A 99 8.36 2.55 3.59
C GLY A 99 9.53 2.27 2.67
N THR A 100 9.78 1.00 2.42
CA THR A 100 10.78 0.55 1.47
C THR A 100 10.22 -0.58 0.64
N ILE A 101 10.51 -0.57 -0.65
CA ILE A 101 10.20 -1.67 -1.55
C ILE A 101 11.49 -2.05 -2.23
N THR A 102 11.84 -3.32 -2.10
CA THR A 102 12.98 -3.91 -2.82
C THR A 102 12.43 -4.84 -3.88
N VAL A 103 12.72 -4.56 -5.13
CA VAL A 103 12.39 -5.42 -6.27
C VAL A 103 13.65 -6.14 -6.71
N ASN A 104 13.65 -7.46 -6.63
CA ASN A 104 14.77 -8.29 -6.99
C ASN A 104 14.83 -8.54 -8.51
N PRO A 105 16.01 -8.94 -9.06
CA PRO A 105 16.16 -9.21 -10.47
C PRO A 105 15.26 -10.34 -11.01
N ASP A 106 14.82 -11.26 -10.15
CA ASP A 106 13.89 -12.34 -10.50
C ASP A 106 12.42 -11.90 -10.54
N GLY A 107 12.13 -10.62 -10.21
CA GLY A 107 10.79 -10.06 -10.19
C GLY A 107 10.07 -10.22 -8.87
N SER A 108 10.63 -10.92 -7.89
CA SER A 108 10.08 -10.92 -6.53
C SER A 108 10.27 -9.56 -5.85
N ALA A 109 9.44 -9.25 -4.85
CA ALA A 109 9.56 -7.99 -4.14
C ALA A 109 9.34 -8.14 -2.62
N THR A 110 10.06 -7.33 -1.85
CA THR A 110 9.89 -7.20 -0.42
C THR A 110 9.44 -5.79 -0.07
N PHE A 111 8.35 -5.71 0.68
CA PHE A 111 7.76 -4.48 1.21
C PHE A 111 8.06 -4.38 2.68
N VAL A 112 8.51 -3.22 3.11
CA VAL A 112 8.66 -2.88 4.52
C VAL A 112 7.94 -1.57 4.76
N SER A 113 6.99 -1.54 5.68
CA SER A 113 6.34 -0.32 6.14
C SER A 113 6.66 -0.07 7.61
N MET A 114 6.70 1.20 8.00
CA MET A 114 6.87 1.64 9.37
C MET A 114 5.86 2.74 9.67
N GLY A 115 5.10 2.58 10.76
CA GLY A 115 4.02 3.50 11.10
C GLY A 115 2.66 3.08 10.53
N PRO A 116 1.67 3.98 10.52
CA PRO A 116 0.35 3.67 10.02
C PRO A 116 0.36 3.35 8.52
N THR A 117 -0.14 2.17 8.18
CA THR A 117 -0.17 1.66 6.79
C THR A 117 -1.53 1.01 6.53
N PRO A 118 -2.24 1.40 5.47
CA PRO A 118 -3.46 0.72 5.05
C PRO A 118 -3.10 -0.60 4.38
N ILE A 119 -3.82 -1.64 4.73
CA ILE A 119 -3.67 -2.99 4.19
C ILE A 119 -5.01 -3.43 3.61
N ASP A 120 -4.98 -3.94 2.40
CA ASP A 120 -6.13 -4.52 1.70
C ASP A 120 -5.74 -5.92 1.19
N LEU A 121 -6.26 -6.94 1.83
CA LEU A 121 -6.02 -8.35 1.53
C LEU A 121 -7.22 -8.94 0.81
N THR A 122 -6.98 -9.87 -0.09
CA THR A 122 -8.07 -10.72 -0.57
C THR A 122 -8.69 -11.47 0.61
N PRO A 123 -9.98 -11.85 0.55
CA PRO A 123 -10.59 -12.66 1.60
C PRO A 123 -9.85 -13.97 1.89
N GLU A 124 -9.24 -14.58 0.87
CA GLU A 124 -8.43 -15.77 0.98
C GLU A 124 -7.13 -15.53 1.78
N ASP A 125 -6.39 -14.48 1.45
CA ASP A 125 -5.16 -14.12 2.17
C ASP A 125 -5.47 -13.67 3.60
N ALA A 126 -6.54 -12.91 3.80
CA ALA A 126 -7.00 -12.50 5.12
C ALA A 126 -7.29 -13.71 6.01
N ALA A 127 -8.02 -14.71 5.49
CA ALA A 127 -8.31 -15.95 6.20
C ALA A 127 -7.04 -16.77 6.48
N ARG A 128 -6.15 -16.89 5.51
CA ARG A 128 -4.87 -17.61 5.64
C ARG A 128 -3.96 -16.99 6.69
N LEU A 129 -3.94 -15.65 6.78
CA LEU A 129 -3.10 -14.91 7.71
C LEU A 129 -3.77 -14.66 9.08
N GLY A 130 -5.09 -14.94 9.21
CA GLY A 130 -5.84 -14.64 10.43
C GLY A 130 -6.01 -13.15 10.69
N LEU A 131 -6.09 -12.35 9.64
CA LEU A 131 -6.18 -10.89 9.68
C LEU A 131 -7.52 -10.39 9.12
N PRO A 132 -7.95 -9.15 9.46
CA PRO A 132 -9.05 -8.51 8.73
C PRO A 132 -8.69 -8.33 7.25
N ALA A 133 -9.69 -8.29 6.36
CA ALA A 133 -9.43 -8.08 4.95
C ALA A 133 -8.96 -6.65 4.66
N VAL A 134 -9.61 -5.64 5.26
CA VAL A 134 -9.17 -4.23 5.14
C VAL A 134 -8.97 -3.64 6.52
N PHE A 135 -7.77 -3.12 6.77
CA PHE A 135 -7.41 -2.55 8.07
C PHE A 135 -6.28 -1.54 7.95
N VAL A 136 -6.11 -0.71 8.98
CA VAL A 136 -4.92 0.14 9.15
C VAL A 136 -4.08 -0.43 10.28
N PHE A 137 -2.81 -0.66 10.00
CA PHE A 137 -1.83 -1.22 10.92
C PHE A 137 -0.79 -0.17 11.28
N ALA A 138 -0.42 -0.07 12.54
CA ALA A 138 0.70 0.75 13.02
C ALA A 138 1.80 -0.12 13.60
N GLY A 139 2.99 0.04 13.07
CA GLY A 139 4.16 -0.76 13.47
C GLY A 139 5.09 -1.01 12.30
N ARG A 140 5.86 -2.08 12.39
CA ARG A 140 6.67 -2.55 11.29
C ARG A 140 5.98 -3.72 10.59
N GLY A 141 5.57 -3.52 9.36
CA GLY A 141 5.07 -4.57 8.48
C GLY A 141 6.15 -5.00 7.48
N THR A 142 6.25 -6.29 7.21
CA THR A 142 7.08 -6.82 6.12
C THR A 142 6.25 -7.85 5.35
N ALA A 143 6.23 -7.74 4.03
CA ALA A 143 5.64 -8.73 3.15
C ALA A 143 6.58 -9.01 1.99
N THR A 144 6.68 -10.26 1.59
CA THR A 144 7.42 -10.68 0.39
C THR A 144 6.43 -11.30 -0.57
N VAL A 145 6.52 -10.92 -1.83
CA VAL A 145 5.75 -11.50 -2.92
C VAL A 145 6.69 -12.16 -3.93
N ASP A 146 6.19 -13.20 -4.58
CA ASP A 146 6.89 -13.82 -5.70
C ASP A 146 6.75 -12.96 -6.98
N ALA A 147 7.37 -13.38 -8.07
CA ALA A 147 7.31 -12.68 -9.36
C ALA A 147 5.89 -12.63 -9.97
N ALA A 148 4.97 -13.49 -9.51
CA ALA A 148 3.56 -13.48 -9.93
C ALA A 148 2.71 -12.56 -9.04
N GLY A 149 3.27 -12.00 -7.94
CA GLY A 149 2.57 -11.13 -7.02
C GLY A 149 1.89 -11.85 -5.84
N ASN A 150 2.08 -13.17 -5.69
CA ASN A 150 1.51 -13.91 -4.56
C ASN A 150 2.30 -13.64 -3.29
N ILE A 151 1.61 -13.44 -2.16
CA ILE A 151 2.26 -13.27 -0.86
C ILE A 151 2.88 -14.60 -0.42
N VAL A 152 4.21 -14.67 -0.37
CA VAL A 152 4.96 -15.86 0.08
C VAL A 152 5.34 -15.79 1.56
N SER A 153 5.46 -14.59 2.11
CA SER A 153 5.64 -14.39 3.55
C SER A 153 5.11 -13.01 3.98
N ALA A 154 4.63 -12.93 5.20
CA ALA A 154 4.26 -11.68 5.84
C ALA A 154 4.55 -11.74 7.33
N SER A 155 4.97 -10.62 7.91
CA SER A 155 5.13 -10.45 9.35
C SER A 155 4.71 -9.05 9.75
N MET A 156 4.13 -8.93 10.93
CA MET A 156 3.64 -7.66 11.47
C MET A 156 4.06 -7.58 12.94
N ASP A 157 4.78 -6.52 13.27
CA ASP A 157 5.18 -6.18 14.65
C ASP A 157 4.58 -4.82 14.99
N GLY A 158 3.46 -4.84 15.72
CA GLY A 158 2.68 -3.64 16.02
C GLY A 158 1.21 -3.94 16.30
N THR A 159 0.35 -2.98 16.00
CA THR A 159 -1.07 -3.02 16.38
C THR A 159 -1.97 -2.67 15.20
N ILE A 160 -3.07 -3.38 15.05
CA ILE A 160 -4.18 -2.97 14.17
C ILE A 160 -4.87 -1.78 14.83
N LEU A 161 -4.78 -0.60 14.20
CA LEU A 161 -5.43 0.61 14.69
C LEU A 161 -6.94 0.56 14.46
N VAL A 162 -7.34 0.10 13.28
CA VAL A 162 -8.75 -0.02 12.91
C VAL A 162 -8.96 -1.21 11.95
N ASN A 163 -10.00 -1.98 12.22
CA ASN A 163 -10.57 -2.92 11.26
C ASN A 163 -11.62 -2.16 10.44
N VAL A 164 -11.25 -1.78 9.22
CA VAL A 164 -12.10 -0.97 8.33
C VAL A 164 -13.40 -1.68 8.00
N CYS A 165 -13.34 -3.01 7.75
CA CYS A 165 -14.54 -3.80 7.47
C CYS A 165 -15.56 -3.72 8.63
N ALA A 166 -15.10 -3.91 9.86
CA ALA A 166 -15.97 -3.85 11.04
C ALA A 166 -16.48 -2.43 11.32
N ALA A 167 -15.65 -1.40 11.09
CA ALA A 167 -16.03 -0.01 11.35
C ALA A 167 -17.10 0.50 10.37
N LEU A 168 -17.11 -0.02 9.13
CA LEU A 168 -17.98 0.45 8.06
C LEU A 168 -19.20 -0.47 7.78
N SER A 169 -19.30 -1.58 8.53
CA SER A 169 -20.45 -2.51 8.42
C SER A 169 -21.77 -1.89 8.82
#